data_7dec615bae1682cd36cf4d1a77f365b6
#
_entry.id   7dec615bae1682cd36cf4d1a77f365b6
#
_cell.length_a   1.000
_cell.length_b   1.000
_cell.length_c   1.000
_cell.angle_alpha   90.00
_cell.angle_beta   90.00
_cell.angle_gamma   90.00
#
_symmetry.space_group_name_H-M   'P 1'
#
loop_
_entity.id
_entity.type
_entity.pdbx_description
1 polymer ?
#
loop_
_entity_poly.entity_id
_entity_poly.type
_entity_poly.pdbx_seq_one_letter_code
_entity_poly.pdbx_strand_id
1 'polypeptide(L)'
;MPLEGGNGIAARDSPLSRKLLRDRASNQMHRRQTHSPRPSVTEPRRALLLAVRSFVRAAQVCPGVLRIALMGSLVTSKAIPKDADVLVTIDNMMDLTELASAGRRLKGSAQTINLGADIFLADTTGRYLGRICHYRECHPRMACLAQHCGRREHLNDDLHVVTLSKELLARPPIDLWPNVVRRLTVPPDVETLLLTELERPA
;
A
#
# COMPACT_ATOMS: atom_id res chain seq x y z
N MET A 1 32.67 65.06 -34.92
CA MET A 1 32.02 65.56 -36.15
C MET A 1 31.09 64.51 -36.63
N PRO A 2 29.86 64.88 -36.99
CA PRO A 2 28.59 64.19 -36.75
C PRO A 2 28.01 63.60 -38.04
N LEU A 3 26.87 62.94 -37.90
CA LEU A 3 25.69 62.96 -38.80
C LEU A 3 24.70 61.93 -38.29
N GLU A 4 23.64 62.26 -37.62
CA GLU A 4 22.31 62.62 -38.05
C GLU A 4 21.67 61.62 -39.03
N GLY A 5 20.46 61.20 -38.71
CA GLY A 5 19.54 60.58 -39.65
C GLY A 5 18.46 59.80 -38.94
N GLY A 6 17.42 60.49 -38.45
CA GLY A 6 16.20 59.92 -37.96
C GLY A 6 15.35 59.36 -39.09
N ASN A 7 14.41 58.49 -38.71
CA ASN A 7 13.05 58.43 -39.32
C ASN A 7 12.12 57.60 -38.43
N GLY A 8 11.22 58.30 -37.80
CA GLY A 8 10.05 57.72 -37.14
C GLY A 8 9.07 57.22 -38.18
N ILE A 9 8.62 56.01 -38.04
CA ILE A 9 7.43 55.50 -38.74
C ILE A 9 6.38 55.20 -37.69
N ALA A 10 5.38 56.05 -37.64
CA ALA A 10 4.16 55.85 -36.87
C ALA A 10 3.41 54.61 -37.40
N ALA A 11 3.28 53.59 -36.60
CA ALA A 11 2.45 52.43 -36.91
C ALA A 11 0.98 52.84 -36.75
N ARG A 12 0.27 52.86 -37.89
CA ARG A 12 -1.18 53.10 -37.95
C ARG A 12 -1.93 51.94 -37.31
N ASP A 13 -2.72 52.23 -36.28
CA ASP A 13 -3.68 51.30 -35.68
C ASP A 13 -4.72 50.89 -36.75
N SER A 14 -4.66 49.66 -37.20
CA SER A 14 -5.66 49.07 -38.09
C SER A 14 -6.80 48.43 -37.31
N PRO A 15 -8.05 48.58 -37.76
CA PRO A 15 -9.21 48.00 -37.08
C PRO A 15 -9.21 46.48 -36.94
N LEU A 16 -8.38 45.78 -37.72
CA LEU A 16 -8.27 44.33 -37.71
C LEU A 16 -7.55 43.79 -36.46
N SER A 17 -6.66 44.59 -35.85
CA SER A 17 -5.94 44.14 -34.63
C SER A 17 -6.85 44.09 -33.38
N ARG A 18 -7.92 44.86 -33.35
CA ARG A 18 -8.87 44.84 -32.21
C ARG A 18 -9.85 43.68 -32.23
N LYS A 19 -10.12 43.08 -33.39
CA LYS A 19 -11.02 41.90 -33.51
C LYS A 19 -10.34 40.61 -33.04
N LEU A 20 -9.06 40.45 -33.34
CA LEU A 20 -8.28 39.28 -32.92
C LEU A 20 -8.04 39.19 -31.41
N LEU A 21 -8.02 40.29 -30.70
CA LEU A 21 -7.87 40.32 -29.24
C LEU A 21 -9.18 39.97 -28.51
N ARG A 22 -10.35 40.26 -29.09
CA ARG A 22 -11.65 39.89 -28.49
C ARG A 22 -11.94 38.39 -28.63
N ASP A 23 -11.56 37.77 -29.72
CA ASP A 23 -11.81 36.33 -29.93
C ASP A 23 -10.88 35.43 -29.07
N ARG A 24 -9.70 35.93 -28.62
CA ARG A 24 -8.86 35.26 -27.66
C ARG A 24 -9.38 35.28 -26.23
N ALA A 25 -10.09 36.30 -25.82
CA ALA A 25 -10.67 36.43 -24.47
C ALA A 25 -11.89 35.51 -24.28
N SER A 26 -12.67 35.25 -25.35
CA SER A 26 -13.87 34.40 -25.27
C SER A 26 -13.57 32.89 -25.25
N ASN A 27 -12.40 32.49 -25.71
CA ASN A 27 -12.04 31.03 -25.79
C ASN A 27 -11.29 30.49 -24.56
N GLN A 28 -11.04 31.37 -23.56
CA GLN A 28 -10.39 30.97 -22.31
C GLN A 28 -11.37 30.61 -21.18
N MET A 29 -12.69 30.76 -21.41
CA MET A 29 -13.69 30.61 -20.35
C MET A 29 -14.38 29.23 -20.28
N HIS A 30 -14.01 28.25 -21.13
CA HIS A 30 -14.70 26.95 -21.17
C HIS A 30 -13.80 25.73 -21.01
N ARG A 31 -12.60 25.89 -20.45
CA ARG A 31 -11.84 24.74 -19.95
C ARG A 31 -12.11 24.56 -18.45
N ARG A 32 -13.35 24.23 -18.10
CA ARG A 32 -13.64 23.57 -16.82
C ARG A 32 -12.89 22.24 -16.86
N GLN A 33 -11.71 22.23 -16.27
CA GLN A 33 -11.07 21.01 -15.89
C GLN A 33 -12.02 20.29 -14.93
N THR A 34 -12.68 19.27 -15.42
CA THR A 34 -13.28 18.25 -14.55
C THR A 34 -12.11 17.55 -13.86
N HIS A 35 -11.63 18.15 -12.78
CA HIS A 35 -10.86 17.43 -11.80
C HIS A 35 -11.80 16.37 -11.25
N SER A 36 -11.67 15.14 -11.74
CA SER A 36 -12.07 13.99 -10.95
C SER A 36 -11.43 14.17 -9.58
N PRO A 37 -12.19 14.13 -8.49
CA PRO A 37 -11.62 14.26 -7.16
C PRO A 37 -10.55 13.18 -7.06
N ARG A 38 -9.28 13.56 -7.00
CA ARG A 38 -8.22 12.65 -6.57
C ARG A 38 -8.72 12.10 -5.25
N PRO A 39 -8.67 10.76 -5.06
CA PRO A 39 -9.04 10.19 -3.77
C PRO A 39 -8.32 11.03 -2.72
N SER A 40 -9.10 11.62 -1.84
CA SER A 40 -8.58 12.56 -0.85
C SER A 40 -7.46 11.84 -0.10
N VAL A 41 -6.27 12.42 -0.07
CA VAL A 41 -5.05 11.93 0.61
C VAL A 41 -5.31 11.70 2.13
N THR A 42 -6.52 11.94 2.59
CA THR A 42 -6.95 11.95 3.99
C THR A 42 -7.25 10.58 4.61
N GLU A 43 -7.19 9.45 3.85
CA GLU A 43 -7.49 8.14 4.44
C GLU A 43 -6.55 6.97 4.06
N PRO A 44 -5.21 7.14 4.03
CA PRO A 44 -4.32 6.00 3.71
C PRO A 44 -4.45 4.88 4.74
N ARG A 45 -4.67 5.22 6.01
CA ARG A 45 -4.88 4.27 7.09
C ARG A 45 -6.16 3.45 6.90
N ARG A 46 -7.28 4.10 6.50
CA ARG A 46 -8.53 3.41 6.18
C ARG A 46 -8.34 2.41 5.04
N ALA A 47 -7.69 2.84 3.96
CA ALA A 47 -7.44 1.98 2.80
C ALA A 47 -6.58 0.76 3.16
N LEU A 48 -5.54 0.93 4.00
CA LEU A 48 -4.74 -0.19 4.50
C LEU A 48 -5.57 -1.17 5.34
N LEU A 49 -6.41 -0.68 6.25
CA LEU A 49 -7.28 -1.56 7.07
C LEU A 49 -8.25 -2.37 6.21
N LEU A 50 -8.84 -1.77 5.18
CA LEU A 50 -9.70 -2.48 4.23
C LEU A 50 -8.92 -3.52 3.41
N ALA A 51 -7.70 -3.20 3.00
CA ALA A 51 -6.82 -4.14 2.31
C ALA A 51 -6.42 -5.31 3.21
N VAL A 52 -6.09 -5.05 4.49
CA VAL A 52 -5.82 -6.10 5.50
C VAL A 52 -7.05 -6.98 5.70
N ARG A 53 -8.25 -6.41 5.83
CA ARG A 53 -9.49 -7.18 5.95
C ARG A 53 -9.67 -8.14 4.78
N SER A 54 -9.48 -7.64 3.56
CA SER A 54 -9.58 -8.47 2.35
C SER A 54 -8.53 -9.58 2.33
N PHE A 55 -7.31 -9.28 2.79
CA PHE A 55 -6.25 -10.27 2.94
C PHE A 55 -6.63 -11.36 3.96
N VAL A 56 -7.11 -11.00 5.15
CA VAL A 56 -7.51 -11.96 6.19
C VAL A 56 -8.57 -12.91 5.65
N ARG A 57 -9.62 -12.39 4.98
CA ARG A 57 -10.68 -13.22 4.37
C ARG A 57 -10.14 -14.17 3.30
N ALA A 58 -9.13 -13.79 2.55
CA ALA A 58 -8.51 -14.67 1.57
C ALA A 58 -7.52 -15.66 2.18
N ALA A 59 -6.79 -15.26 3.23
CA ALA A 59 -5.77 -16.08 3.86
C ALA A 59 -6.36 -17.15 4.81
N GLN A 60 -7.47 -16.84 5.49
CA GLN A 60 -8.11 -17.75 6.46
C GLN A 60 -8.60 -19.06 5.83
N VAL A 61 -8.86 -19.07 4.53
CA VAL A 61 -9.31 -20.28 3.80
C VAL A 61 -8.14 -21.06 3.17
N CYS A 62 -6.91 -20.54 3.24
CA CYS A 62 -5.73 -21.26 2.75
C CYS A 62 -5.41 -22.41 3.69
N PRO A 63 -5.33 -23.67 3.19
CA PRO A 63 -4.99 -24.81 4.02
C PRO A 63 -3.62 -24.65 4.68
N GLY A 64 -3.53 -24.86 5.99
CA GLY A 64 -2.29 -24.70 6.75
C GLY A 64 -2.03 -23.33 7.33
N VAL A 65 -2.87 -22.33 7.08
CA VAL A 65 -2.89 -21.08 7.88
C VAL A 65 -3.53 -21.41 9.23
N LEU A 66 -2.84 -21.09 10.31
CA LEU A 66 -3.26 -21.44 11.68
C LEU A 66 -3.65 -20.20 12.49
N ARG A 67 -3.04 -19.05 12.21
CA ARG A 67 -3.30 -17.78 12.89
C ARG A 67 -2.90 -16.61 12.01
N ILE A 68 -3.66 -15.53 12.09
CA ILE A 68 -3.33 -14.26 11.44
C ILE A 68 -3.41 -13.16 12.50
N ALA A 69 -2.39 -12.31 12.56
CA ALA A 69 -2.32 -11.21 13.51
C ALA A 69 -1.84 -9.91 12.86
N LEU A 70 -2.43 -8.79 13.25
CA LEU A 70 -1.99 -7.45 12.87
C LEU A 70 -0.89 -6.98 13.80
N MET A 71 0.16 -6.36 13.23
CA MET A 71 1.31 -5.84 13.94
C MET A 71 1.63 -4.40 13.53
N GLY A 72 2.70 -3.86 14.07
CA GLY A 72 3.32 -2.62 13.62
C GLY A 72 2.50 -1.36 13.85
N SER A 73 2.60 -0.42 12.93
CA SER A 73 2.02 0.92 13.10
C SER A 73 0.50 0.94 13.12
N LEU A 74 -0.17 -0.03 12.48
CA LEU A 74 -1.63 -0.12 12.44
C LEU A 74 -2.26 -0.49 13.78
N VAL A 75 -1.55 -1.18 14.68
CA VAL A 75 -2.07 -1.48 16.04
C VAL A 75 -1.98 -0.28 16.97
N THR A 76 -1.46 0.85 16.50
CA THR A 76 -1.35 2.11 17.23
C THR A 76 -2.30 3.16 16.66
N SER A 77 -2.43 4.30 17.32
CA SER A 77 -3.19 5.46 16.82
C SER A 77 -2.38 6.35 15.84
N LYS A 78 -1.30 5.84 15.25
CA LYS A 78 -0.50 6.59 14.27
C LYS A 78 -1.36 6.95 13.05
N ALA A 79 -1.56 8.24 12.84
CA ALA A 79 -2.47 8.74 11.80
C ALA A 79 -2.03 8.36 10.37
N ILE A 80 -0.71 8.34 10.13
CA ILE A 80 -0.13 8.00 8.83
C ILE A 80 0.80 6.80 9.02
N PRO A 81 0.29 5.55 8.89
CA PRO A 81 1.12 4.35 8.84
C PRO A 81 1.94 4.34 7.54
N LYS A 82 3.10 3.69 7.56
CA LYS A 82 3.92 3.52 6.34
C LYS A 82 3.55 2.24 5.59
N ASP A 83 3.14 1.22 6.33
CA ASP A 83 2.92 -0.13 5.86
C ASP A 83 1.87 -0.85 6.70
N ALA A 84 1.38 -1.95 6.14
CA ALA A 84 0.55 -2.92 6.83
C ALA A 84 1.41 -4.16 7.15
N ASP A 85 1.65 -4.41 8.41
CA ASP A 85 2.43 -5.54 8.90
C ASP A 85 1.49 -6.62 9.42
N VAL A 86 1.54 -7.81 8.83
CA VAL A 86 0.71 -8.96 9.20
C VAL A 86 1.60 -10.16 9.50
N LEU A 87 1.41 -10.78 10.65
CA LEU A 87 2.03 -12.04 11.01
C LEU A 87 1.08 -13.19 10.74
N VAL A 88 1.52 -14.18 9.99
CA VAL A 88 0.76 -15.41 9.73
C VAL A 88 1.52 -16.59 10.32
N THR A 89 0.88 -17.32 11.24
CA THR A 89 1.39 -18.59 11.72
C THR A 89 0.88 -19.69 10.80
N ILE A 90 1.78 -20.53 10.33
CA ILE A 90 1.49 -21.55 9.33
C ILE A 90 1.95 -22.95 9.79
N ASP A 91 1.31 -23.96 9.24
CA ASP A 91 1.84 -25.32 9.28
C ASP A 91 3.15 -25.40 8.51
N ASN A 92 4.11 -26.16 9.03
CA ASN A 92 5.44 -26.26 8.45
C ASN A 92 5.45 -26.87 7.04
N MET A 93 4.44 -27.67 6.70
CA MET A 93 4.31 -28.35 5.39
C MET A 93 3.36 -27.60 4.43
N MET A 94 2.80 -26.47 4.83
CA MET A 94 1.86 -25.70 4.00
C MET A 94 2.44 -25.30 2.66
N ASP A 95 1.70 -25.48 1.56
CA ASP A 95 1.98 -24.82 0.28
C ASP A 95 1.66 -23.32 0.38
N LEU A 96 2.66 -22.48 0.11
CA LEU A 96 2.52 -21.03 0.24
C LEU A 96 1.90 -20.36 -0.99
N THR A 97 1.58 -21.07 -2.06
CA THR A 97 1.15 -20.49 -3.35
C THR A 97 -0.09 -19.57 -3.21
N GLU A 98 -1.13 -20.05 -2.53
CA GLU A 98 -2.37 -19.31 -2.32
C GLU A 98 -2.18 -18.13 -1.37
N LEU A 99 -1.50 -18.36 -0.25
CA LEU A 99 -1.17 -17.32 0.72
C LEU A 99 -0.29 -16.24 0.08
N ALA A 100 0.68 -16.61 -0.73
CA ALA A 100 1.52 -15.68 -1.46
C ALA A 100 0.72 -14.85 -2.48
N SER A 101 -0.27 -15.45 -3.13
CA SER A 101 -1.19 -14.74 -4.02
C SER A 101 -2.04 -13.71 -3.26
N ALA A 102 -2.56 -14.07 -2.09
CA ALA A 102 -3.27 -13.14 -1.20
C ALA A 102 -2.36 -12.01 -0.72
N GLY A 103 -1.13 -12.33 -0.31
CA GLY A 103 -0.14 -11.35 0.13
C GLY A 103 0.25 -10.34 -0.96
N ARG A 104 0.44 -10.80 -2.19
CA ARG A 104 0.71 -9.90 -3.32
C ARG A 104 -0.45 -8.96 -3.61
N ARG A 105 -1.71 -9.42 -3.44
CA ARG A 105 -2.89 -8.53 -3.56
C ARG A 105 -2.90 -7.45 -2.47
N LEU A 106 -2.60 -7.82 -1.22
CA LEU A 106 -2.46 -6.84 -0.13
C LEU A 106 -1.39 -5.80 -0.46
N LYS A 107 -0.21 -6.26 -0.87
CA LYS A 107 0.89 -5.36 -1.25
C LYS A 107 0.53 -4.47 -2.42
N GLY A 108 -0.08 -5.00 -3.47
CA GLY A 108 -0.57 -4.22 -4.61
C GLY A 108 -1.57 -3.14 -4.18
N SER A 109 -2.54 -3.47 -3.32
CA SER A 109 -3.49 -2.49 -2.77
C SER A 109 -2.79 -1.40 -1.96
N ALA A 110 -1.80 -1.73 -1.14
CA ALA A 110 -1.02 -0.73 -0.41
C ALA A 110 -0.21 0.18 -1.36
N GLN A 111 0.36 -0.38 -2.42
CA GLN A 111 1.13 0.37 -3.41
C GLN A 111 0.28 1.37 -4.20
N THR A 112 -1.02 1.12 -4.43
CA THR A 112 -1.91 2.08 -5.11
C THR A 112 -2.05 3.40 -4.35
N ILE A 113 -1.73 3.40 -3.07
CA ILE A 113 -1.77 4.58 -2.19
C ILE A 113 -0.36 4.99 -1.70
N ASN A 114 0.69 4.52 -2.40
CA ASN A 114 2.11 4.77 -2.08
C ASN A 114 2.52 4.29 -0.68
N LEU A 115 1.96 3.18 -0.21
CA LEU A 115 2.29 2.55 1.07
C LEU A 115 2.80 1.12 0.84
N GLY A 116 3.37 0.51 1.88
CA GLY A 116 3.87 -0.85 1.87
C GLY A 116 2.92 -1.86 2.53
N ALA A 117 3.22 -3.15 2.34
CA ALA A 117 2.67 -4.22 3.15
C ALA A 117 3.68 -5.37 3.22
N ASP A 118 3.85 -5.91 4.41
CA ASP A 118 4.70 -7.07 4.67
C ASP A 118 3.92 -8.18 5.39
N ILE A 119 4.07 -9.41 4.88
CA ILE A 119 3.47 -10.59 5.47
C ILE A 119 4.61 -11.44 6.03
N PHE A 120 4.74 -11.42 7.34
CA PHE A 120 5.70 -12.19 8.11
C PHE A 120 5.14 -13.58 8.38
N LEU A 121 5.99 -14.60 8.32
CA LEU A 121 5.61 -15.98 8.57
C LEU A 121 6.29 -16.51 9.84
N ALA A 122 5.54 -17.25 10.63
CA ALA A 122 6.05 -18.00 11.77
C ALA A 122 5.54 -19.43 11.71
N ASP A 123 6.31 -20.36 12.29
CA ASP A 123 5.88 -21.74 12.50
C ASP A 123 4.97 -21.89 13.74
N THR A 124 4.52 -23.12 13.98
CA THR A 124 3.67 -23.47 15.13
C THR A 124 4.31 -23.22 16.49
N THR A 125 5.65 -23.17 16.54
CA THR A 125 6.40 -22.85 17.77
C THR A 125 6.60 -21.34 17.99
N GLY A 126 6.15 -20.53 17.01
CA GLY A 126 6.34 -19.08 17.02
C GLY A 126 7.70 -18.62 16.47
N ARG A 127 8.49 -19.54 15.91
CA ARG A 127 9.76 -19.17 15.28
C ARG A 127 9.50 -18.46 13.96
N TYR A 128 10.16 -17.35 13.74
CA TYR A 128 10.12 -16.62 12.50
C TYR A 128 10.73 -17.41 11.35
N LEU A 129 10.06 -17.46 10.21
CA LEU A 129 10.48 -18.19 9.01
C LEU A 129 10.98 -17.28 7.90
N GLY A 130 10.52 -16.04 7.86
CA GLY A 130 10.76 -15.10 6.77
C GLY A 130 9.49 -14.36 6.36
N ARG A 131 9.49 -13.78 5.16
CA ARG A 131 8.34 -13.07 4.59
C ARG A 131 7.83 -13.76 3.32
N ILE A 132 6.57 -13.47 2.98
CA ILE A 132 6.05 -13.84 1.66
C ILE A 132 6.87 -13.14 0.57
N CYS A 133 7.31 -13.92 -0.41
CA CYS A 133 8.06 -13.40 -1.56
C CYS A 133 7.19 -12.50 -2.43
N HIS A 134 7.78 -11.40 -2.91
CA HIS A 134 7.10 -10.42 -3.75
C HIS A 134 6.93 -10.85 -5.20
N TYR A 135 7.74 -11.78 -5.67
CA TYR A 135 7.73 -12.23 -7.05
C TYR A 135 6.51 -13.12 -7.32
N ARG A 136 5.86 -12.88 -8.45
CA ARG A 136 4.67 -13.62 -8.86
C ARG A 136 4.99 -15.08 -9.17
N GLU A 137 6.10 -15.29 -9.85
CA GLU A 137 6.55 -16.62 -10.23
C GLU A 137 7.73 -17.02 -9.34
N CYS A 138 7.66 -18.21 -8.82
CA CYS A 138 8.75 -18.81 -8.04
C CYS A 138 9.54 -19.75 -8.92
N HIS A 139 10.80 -19.40 -9.18
CA HIS A 139 11.73 -20.19 -9.98
C HIS A 139 12.93 -20.61 -9.11
N PRO A 140 12.81 -21.64 -8.26
CA PRO A 140 13.86 -21.97 -7.30
C PRO A 140 15.18 -22.41 -7.95
N ARG A 141 15.18 -22.69 -9.25
CA ARG A 141 16.37 -23.08 -10.02
C ARG A 141 16.98 -21.97 -10.86
N MET A 142 16.33 -20.80 -10.93
CA MET A 142 16.83 -19.63 -11.64
C MET A 142 17.41 -18.62 -10.65
N ALA A 143 18.26 -17.72 -11.13
CA ALA A 143 18.75 -16.59 -10.33
C ALA A 143 17.58 -15.71 -9.91
N CYS A 144 17.01 -15.97 -8.74
CA CYS A 144 16.00 -15.14 -8.12
C CYS A 144 16.67 -13.97 -7.41
N LEU A 145 16.09 -12.76 -7.52
CA LEU A 145 16.59 -11.57 -6.80
C LEU A 145 16.35 -11.64 -5.29
N ALA A 146 15.51 -12.56 -4.82
CA ALA A 146 15.35 -12.85 -3.40
C ALA A 146 16.58 -13.61 -2.89
N GLN A 147 17.26 -13.07 -1.88
CA GLN A 147 18.55 -13.60 -1.40
C GLN A 147 18.49 -15.05 -0.88
N HIS A 148 17.36 -15.51 -0.42
CA HIS A 148 17.18 -16.85 0.16
C HIS A 148 16.05 -17.62 -0.52
N CYS A 149 15.81 -17.32 -1.80
CA CYS A 149 14.92 -18.11 -2.64
C CYS A 149 15.53 -19.50 -2.92
N GLY A 150 14.70 -20.54 -2.89
CA GLY A 150 15.09 -21.90 -3.23
C GLY A 150 15.01 -22.91 -2.09
N ARG A 151 14.87 -22.48 -0.83
CA ARG A 151 14.60 -23.37 0.32
C ARG A 151 13.14 -23.80 0.37
N ARG A 152 12.22 -22.87 0.08
CA ARG A 152 10.79 -23.10 0.03
C ARG A 152 10.19 -22.13 -0.99
N GLU A 153 9.29 -22.60 -1.83
CA GLU A 153 8.62 -21.75 -2.80
C GLU A 153 7.84 -20.63 -2.11
N HIS A 154 7.88 -19.45 -2.70
CA HIS A 154 7.23 -18.23 -2.20
C HIS A 154 7.69 -17.74 -0.82
N LEU A 155 8.71 -18.35 -0.24
CA LEU A 155 9.33 -17.86 1.00
C LEU A 155 10.59 -17.04 0.69
N ASN A 156 10.64 -15.82 1.23
CA ASN A 156 11.86 -15.06 1.36
C ASN A 156 12.35 -15.16 2.81
N ASP A 157 13.37 -16.04 3.02
CA ASP A 157 14.04 -16.18 4.30
C ASP A 157 15.02 -15.01 4.47
N ASP A 158 14.60 -13.98 5.13
CA ASP A 158 15.34 -12.74 5.31
C ASP A 158 15.93 -12.55 6.72
N LEU A 159 16.00 -13.64 7.51
CA LEU A 159 16.50 -13.63 8.87
C LEU A 159 17.86 -12.95 9.06
N HIS A 160 18.71 -12.98 8.04
CA HIS A 160 20.04 -12.39 8.09
C HIS A 160 20.10 -10.93 7.61
N VAL A 161 19.01 -10.42 7.05
CA VAL A 161 18.96 -9.10 6.37
C VAL A 161 18.00 -8.15 7.08
N VAL A 162 16.93 -8.68 7.68
CA VAL A 162 15.89 -7.87 8.30
C VAL A 162 16.17 -7.67 9.77
N THR A 163 16.47 -6.44 10.11
CA THR A 163 16.31 -5.95 11.49
C THR A 163 14.86 -5.59 11.68
N LEU A 164 14.13 -6.36 12.48
CA LEU A 164 12.76 -6.03 12.87
C LEU A 164 12.77 -4.66 13.56
N SER A 165 11.98 -3.73 13.04
CA SER A 165 11.92 -2.39 13.62
C SER A 165 11.35 -2.44 15.04
N LYS A 166 11.82 -1.56 15.91
CA LYS A 166 11.27 -1.43 17.26
C LYS A 166 9.76 -1.15 17.24
N GLU A 167 9.24 -0.50 16.20
CA GLU A 167 7.82 -0.23 16.03
C GLU A 167 6.99 -1.50 15.86
N LEU A 168 7.52 -2.53 15.19
CA LEU A 168 6.85 -3.84 15.04
C LEU A 168 6.64 -4.54 16.38
N LEU A 169 7.56 -4.35 17.31
CA LEU A 169 7.58 -5.03 18.60
C LEU A 169 7.05 -4.15 19.74
N ALA A 170 6.76 -2.88 19.48
CA ALA A 170 6.37 -1.91 20.50
C ALA A 170 5.03 -2.22 21.18
N ARG A 171 4.15 -2.97 20.50
CA ARG A 171 2.85 -3.40 21.03
C ARG A 171 2.60 -4.86 20.71
N PRO A 172 1.88 -5.57 21.57
CA PRO A 172 1.45 -6.94 21.26
C PRO A 172 0.56 -6.94 20.01
N PRO A 173 0.64 -7.98 19.19
CA PRO A 173 -0.19 -8.13 18.00
C PRO A 173 -1.68 -8.27 18.38
N ILE A 174 -2.56 -7.84 17.47
CA ILE A 174 -3.99 -8.09 17.55
C ILE A 174 -4.28 -9.33 16.72
N ASP A 175 -4.78 -10.40 17.33
CA ASP A 175 -5.18 -11.57 16.56
C ASP A 175 -6.44 -11.27 15.76
N LEU A 176 -6.43 -11.66 14.48
CA LEU A 176 -7.50 -11.45 13.53
C LEU A 176 -8.25 -12.74 13.18
N TRP A 177 -7.56 -13.89 13.27
CA TRP A 177 -8.09 -15.22 12.96
C TRP A 177 -7.26 -16.30 13.68
N PRO A 178 -7.84 -17.43 14.16
CA PRO A 178 -9.24 -17.83 14.02
C PRO A 178 -10.22 -17.04 14.91
N ASN A 179 -9.73 -16.44 15.96
CA ASN A 179 -10.55 -15.60 16.85
C ASN A 179 -9.90 -14.23 16.99
N VAL A 180 -10.72 -13.19 17.01
CA VAL A 180 -10.25 -11.83 17.29
C VAL A 180 -9.85 -11.71 18.77
N VAL A 181 -8.59 -11.39 19.05
CA VAL A 181 -8.09 -11.20 20.41
C VAL A 181 -7.43 -9.83 20.56
N ARG A 182 -8.01 -9.02 21.42
CA ARG A 182 -7.57 -7.67 21.77
C ARG A 182 -6.77 -7.71 23.08
N ARG A 183 -5.45 -7.59 23.02
CA ARG A 183 -4.60 -7.63 24.23
C ARG A 183 -4.42 -6.27 24.89
N LEU A 184 -4.68 -5.20 24.14
CA LEU A 184 -4.62 -3.80 24.61
C LEU A 184 -5.78 -3.02 23.98
N THR A 185 -5.94 -1.77 24.42
CA THR A 185 -6.88 -0.82 23.78
C THR A 185 -6.56 -0.67 22.30
N VAL A 186 -7.54 -0.93 21.47
CA VAL A 186 -7.46 -0.89 20.01
C VAL A 186 -7.90 0.49 19.52
N PRO A 187 -7.26 1.05 18.49
CA PRO A 187 -7.74 2.28 17.86
C PRO A 187 -9.16 2.11 17.31
N PRO A 188 -10.04 3.13 17.41
CA PRO A 188 -11.45 3.02 17.01
C PRO A 188 -11.66 2.63 15.54
N ASP A 189 -10.79 3.08 14.66
CA ASP A 189 -10.84 2.74 13.23
C ASP A 189 -10.45 1.28 12.94
N VAL A 190 -9.50 0.72 13.69
CA VAL A 190 -9.17 -0.71 13.64
C VAL A 190 -10.36 -1.53 14.14
N GLU A 191 -10.95 -1.12 15.26
CA GLU A 191 -12.13 -1.77 15.81
C GLU A 191 -13.28 -1.83 14.80
N THR A 192 -13.64 -0.67 14.22
CA THR A 192 -14.84 -0.58 13.36
C THR A 192 -14.62 -1.13 11.94
N LEU A 193 -13.47 -0.87 11.33
CA LEU A 193 -13.22 -1.21 9.91
C LEU A 193 -12.67 -2.63 9.73
N LEU A 194 -12.03 -3.17 10.75
CA LEU A 194 -11.36 -4.47 10.66
C LEU A 194 -11.99 -5.50 11.61
N LEU A 195 -11.92 -5.28 12.92
CA LEU A 195 -12.25 -6.34 13.89
C LEU A 195 -13.73 -6.68 13.88
N THR A 196 -14.62 -5.68 14.02
CA THR A 196 -16.07 -5.89 13.96
C THR A 196 -16.52 -6.55 12.66
N GLU A 197 -15.87 -6.21 11.54
CA GLU A 197 -16.19 -6.78 10.23
C GLU A 197 -15.65 -8.21 10.04
N LEU A 198 -14.60 -8.59 10.76
CA LEU A 198 -14.09 -9.98 10.77
C LEU A 198 -14.92 -10.89 11.68
N GLU A 199 -15.49 -10.36 12.75
CA GLU A 199 -16.35 -11.09 13.68
C GLU A 199 -17.77 -11.34 13.11
N ARG A 200 -18.17 -10.63 12.04
CA ARG A 200 -19.46 -10.91 11.36
C ARG A 200 -19.35 -12.21 10.57
N PRO A 201 -20.32 -13.12 10.76
CA PRO A 201 -20.42 -14.30 9.91
C PRO A 201 -20.59 -13.88 8.44
N ALA A 202 -19.95 -14.64 7.53
CA ALA A 202 -20.01 -14.42 6.08
C ALA A 202 -21.38 -14.79 5.51
#